data_ab444993498af4f98be9c9fd9f0c09e7
#
_entry.id   ab444993498af4f98be9c9fd9f0c09e7
#
_cell.length_a   1.000
_cell.length_b   1.000
_cell.length_c   1.000
_cell.angle_alpha   90.00
_cell.angle_beta   90.00
_cell.angle_gamma   90.00
#
_symmetry.space_group_name_H-M   'P 1'
#
loop_
_entity.id
_entity.type
_entity.pdbx_description
1 polymer ?
#
loop_
_entity_poly.entity_id
_entity_poly.type
_entity_poly.pdbx_seq_one_letter_code
_entity_poly.pdbx_strand_id
1 'polypeptide(L)'
;MSSGPGAASAPAPTVPTTPSGPRKSSMFSSLKVRNYRLFFLGQVVSNTGTWMQRIAQDWLVLSLTGSATAVGITTALQFLPMLLFGLYGGVLVDRLPKRRTLLFTQSAMAVTGIALAVLTLTGHVQVWHVYLAAFAVGLATVLDNPARQSFVSEMVGPDQLQNAVSLNSANFQSARLVGPAVAGLMITGVGTGWAFLANGLSFVAPIGGLLLMRARELYPVQRAPRGKGQLREGLRYVAGRPELIWTIVLAGFVSTFGFNFPVYLSAFADDVFHAGAGSYSLFNTLMAVGSLAGALLAARRGTARMRVLVVGAVAFGAMEIVAAFAPSLWLFALLMAPIGMFGMTVNVTANSSIQMATDPSMRGRVMALYMMVFMGGAPLGAPIAGWITDAYGVRAGLAVGGAITAAAAVTVALALARVGGLRLSVGWNRGHPHVRFVPREQEQLATAA
;
A
#
# COMPACT_ATOMS: atom_id res chain seq x y z
N MET A 1 78.12 -11.41 -37.44
CA MET A 1 77.35 -12.27 -38.35
C MET A 1 76.51 -13.22 -37.53
N SER A 2 75.30 -13.21 -37.72
CA SER A 2 74.24 -14.18 -37.53
C SER A 2 73.00 -13.53 -36.91
N SER A 3 72.07 -13.17 -37.78
CA SER A 3 70.77 -12.73 -37.56
C SER A 3 69.86 -13.91 -37.14
N GLY A 4 69.21 -13.84 -36.00
CA GLY A 4 68.14 -14.76 -35.58
C GLY A 4 66.73 -14.22 -35.99
N PRO A 5 65.80 -15.09 -36.39
CA PRO A 5 64.52 -14.69 -36.98
C PRO A 5 63.49 -14.21 -35.92
N GLY A 6 62.73 -13.19 -36.33
CA GLY A 6 61.72 -12.58 -35.54
C GLY A 6 60.55 -13.52 -35.17
N ALA A 7 60.11 -13.44 -33.92
CA ALA A 7 58.94 -14.09 -33.44
C ALA A 7 57.70 -13.33 -33.91
N ALA A 8 56.88 -13.96 -34.76
CA ALA A 8 55.55 -13.45 -35.13
C ALA A 8 54.65 -13.48 -33.96
N SER A 9 54.10 -12.31 -33.55
CA SER A 9 53.07 -12.17 -32.52
C SER A 9 51.75 -12.75 -33.04
N ALA A 10 51.18 -13.73 -32.33
CA ALA A 10 49.87 -14.28 -32.59
C ALA A 10 48.78 -13.21 -32.36
N PRO A 11 47.75 -13.14 -33.21
CA PRO A 11 46.65 -12.21 -33.00
C PRO A 11 45.84 -12.60 -31.78
N ALA A 12 45.50 -11.60 -30.92
CA ALA A 12 44.67 -11.77 -29.77
C ALA A 12 43.25 -12.25 -30.17
N PRO A 13 42.60 -13.13 -29.40
CA PRO A 13 41.25 -13.59 -29.72
C PRO A 13 40.26 -12.43 -29.61
N THR A 14 39.66 -12.09 -30.75
CA THR A 14 38.55 -11.15 -30.82
C THR A 14 37.32 -11.75 -30.15
N VAL A 15 37.00 -11.25 -28.96
CA VAL A 15 35.72 -11.52 -28.28
C VAL A 15 34.61 -10.86 -29.10
N PRO A 16 33.61 -11.59 -29.58
CA PRO A 16 32.48 -10.98 -30.27
C PRO A 16 31.61 -10.22 -29.25
N THR A 17 31.79 -8.92 -29.15
CA THR A 17 30.84 -8.03 -28.46
C THR A 17 29.68 -7.71 -29.40
N THR A 18 28.70 -8.56 -29.46
CA THR A 18 27.38 -8.18 -29.93
C THR A 18 26.59 -7.65 -28.73
N PRO A 19 26.28 -6.35 -28.67
CA PRO A 19 25.30 -5.85 -27.72
C PRO A 19 23.93 -6.38 -28.17
N SER A 20 23.42 -7.38 -27.47
CA SER A 20 22.01 -7.76 -27.61
C SER A 20 21.19 -6.56 -27.16
N GLY A 21 20.67 -5.79 -28.11
CA GLY A 21 19.69 -4.74 -27.85
C GLY A 21 18.54 -5.26 -27.01
N PRO A 22 17.84 -4.39 -26.23
CA PRO A 22 16.76 -4.81 -25.35
C PRO A 22 15.73 -5.58 -26.16
N ARG A 23 15.67 -6.90 -25.97
CA ARG A 23 14.60 -7.73 -26.52
C ARG A 23 13.30 -7.12 -26.02
N LYS A 24 12.43 -6.65 -26.91
CA LYS A 24 11.05 -6.25 -26.60
C LYS A 24 10.35 -7.46 -25.96
N SER A 25 10.42 -7.56 -24.64
CA SER A 25 9.71 -8.61 -23.92
C SER A 25 8.21 -8.30 -24.02
N SER A 26 7.41 -9.28 -24.44
CA SER A 26 5.96 -9.18 -24.41
C SER A 26 5.50 -8.84 -22.98
N MET A 27 4.47 -7.98 -22.83
CA MET A 27 3.91 -7.60 -21.53
C MET A 27 3.54 -8.80 -20.64
N PHE A 28 3.29 -9.96 -21.23
CA PHE A 28 2.92 -11.21 -20.55
C PHE A 28 4.02 -12.30 -20.65
N SER A 29 5.27 -11.90 -20.85
CA SER A 29 6.36 -12.85 -21.08
C SER A 29 6.61 -13.79 -19.90
N SER A 30 6.47 -13.34 -18.66
CA SER A 30 6.65 -14.17 -17.46
C SER A 30 5.55 -15.22 -17.28
N LEU A 31 4.37 -15.07 -17.89
CA LEU A 31 3.32 -16.09 -17.86
C LEU A 31 3.65 -17.33 -18.73
N LYS A 32 4.70 -17.26 -19.56
CA LYS A 32 5.21 -18.45 -20.27
C LYS A 32 5.87 -19.43 -19.29
N VAL A 33 6.37 -18.96 -18.15
CA VAL A 33 6.91 -19.80 -17.09
C VAL A 33 5.76 -20.50 -16.38
N ARG A 34 5.70 -21.82 -16.46
CA ARG A 34 4.60 -22.63 -15.92
C ARG A 34 4.34 -22.38 -14.45
N ASN A 35 5.40 -22.39 -13.62
CA ASN A 35 5.27 -22.19 -12.17
C ASN A 35 4.71 -20.81 -11.85
N TYR A 36 5.19 -19.76 -12.52
CA TYR A 36 4.69 -18.41 -12.34
C TYR A 36 3.24 -18.25 -12.83
N ARG A 37 2.87 -18.85 -13.95
CA ARG A 37 1.49 -18.83 -14.46
C ARG A 37 0.51 -19.43 -13.48
N LEU A 38 0.83 -20.61 -12.91
CA LEU A 38 -0.01 -21.26 -11.88
C LEU A 38 -0.18 -20.36 -10.65
N PHE A 39 0.92 -19.79 -10.18
CA PHE A 39 0.90 -18.85 -9.07
C PHE A 39 0.05 -17.60 -9.37
N PHE A 40 0.31 -16.94 -10.51
CA PHE A 40 -0.38 -15.71 -10.90
C PHE A 40 -1.89 -15.91 -11.03
N LEU A 41 -2.34 -16.95 -11.71
CA LEU A 41 -3.77 -17.24 -11.86
C LEU A 41 -4.45 -17.52 -10.52
N GLY A 42 -3.80 -18.29 -9.64
CA GLY A 42 -4.27 -18.48 -8.28
C GLY A 42 -4.40 -17.14 -7.50
N GLN A 43 -3.39 -16.27 -7.63
CA GLN A 43 -3.41 -14.97 -6.96
C GLN A 43 -4.47 -14.00 -7.51
N VAL A 44 -4.84 -14.07 -8.80
CA VAL A 44 -5.92 -13.26 -9.37
C VAL A 44 -7.23 -13.55 -8.63
N VAL A 45 -7.56 -14.81 -8.44
CA VAL A 45 -8.79 -15.23 -7.77
C VAL A 45 -8.76 -14.88 -6.27
N SER A 46 -7.69 -15.26 -5.58
CA SER A 46 -7.55 -15.08 -4.13
C SER A 46 -7.43 -13.61 -3.73
N ASN A 47 -6.72 -12.77 -4.48
CA ASN A 47 -6.62 -11.35 -4.16
C ASN A 47 -7.98 -10.65 -4.28
N THR A 48 -8.75 -10.96 -5.32
CA THR A 48 -10.11 -10.43 -5.48
C THR A 48 -11.00 -10.84 -4.31
N GLY A 49 -10.97 -12.14 -3.93
CA GLY A 49 -11.68 -12.64 -2.76
C GLY A 49 -11.25 -11.96 -1.45
N THR A 50 -9.96 -11.72 -1.26
CA THR A 50 -9.43 -11.05 -0.07
C THR A 50 -9.93 -9.61 0.06
N TRP A 51 -9.95 -8.84 -1.03
CA TRP A 51 -10.50 -7.48 -1.02
C TRP A 51 -12.02 -7.47 -0.82
N MET A 52 -12.72 -8.44 -1.41
CA MET A 52 -14.16 -8.66 -1.17
C MET A 52 -14.44 -8.96 0.30
N GLN A 53 -13.69 -9.88 0.92
CA GLN A 53 -13.86 -10.24 2.32
C GLN A 53 -13.64 -9.05 3.25
N ARG A 54 -12.68 -8.17 2.99
CA ARG A 54 -12.47 -6.97 3.81
C ARG A 54 -13.72 -6.11 3.87
N ILE A 55 -14.33 -5.82 2.73
CA ILE A 55 -15.57 -5.05 2.65
C ILE A 55 -16.71 -5.75 3.42
N ALA A 56 -16.86 -7.06 3.24
CA ALA A 56 -17.86 -7.85 3.93
C ALA A 56 -17.63 -7.89 5.45
N GLN A 57 -16.36 -7.95 5.88
CA GLN A 57 -15.97 -7.97 7.28
C GLN A 57 -16.29 -6.64 7.98
N ASP A 58 -15.91 -5.52 7.36
CA ASP A 58 -16.17 -4.19 7.90
C ASP A 58 -17.70 -3.94 8.03
N TRP A 59 -18.44 -4.31 6.99
CA TRP A 59 -19.91 -4.21 6.98
C TRP A 59 -20.56 -5.12 8.02
N LEU A 60 -20.10 -6.37 8.17
CA LEU A 60 -20.62 -7.29 9.18
C LEU A 60 -20.42 -6.75 10.59
N VAL A 61 -19.23 -6.22 10.90
CA VAL A 61 -18.95 -5.63 12.22
C VAL A 61 -19.87 -4.46 12.49
N LEU A 62 -20.04 -3.56 11.53
CA LEU A 62 -20.96 -2.43 11.70
C LEU A 62 -22.40 -2.91 11.92
N SER A 63 -22.89 -3.85 11.12
CA SER A 63 -24.25 -4.39 11.25
C SER A 63 -24.51 -5.15 12.56
N LEU A 64 -23.48 -5.77 13.15
CA LEU A 64 -23.60 -6.46 14.44
C LEU A 64 -23.56 -5.52 15.63
N THR A 65 -22.88 -4.38 15.52
CA THR A 65 -22.56 -3.53 16.68
C THR A 65 -23.16 -2.13 16.61
N GLY A 66 -23.48 -1.63 15.41
CA GLY A 66 -23.82 -0.22 15.18
C GLY A 66 -22.68 0.75 15.53
N SER A 67 -21.42 0.29 15.60
CA SER A 67 -20.29 1.08 16.12
C SER A 67 -19.15 1.17 15.10
N ALA A 68 -18.81 2.40 14.74
CA ALA A 68 -17.64 2.71 13.93
C ALA A 68 -16.33 2.38 14.67
N THR A 69 -16.32 2.48 16.02
CA THR A 69 -15.18 2.04 16.85
C THR A 69 -14.91 0.54 16.68
N ALA A 70 -15.96 -0.29 16.62
CA ALA A 70 -15.80 -1.73 16.42
C ALA A 70 -15.15 -2.05 15.06
N VAL A 71 -15.52 -1.32 13.99
CA VAL A 71 -14.85 -1.40 12.68
C VAL A 71 -13.39 -0.97 12.78
N GLY A 72 -13.12 0.11 13.52
CA GLY A 72 -11.77 0.60 13.79
C GLY A 72 -10.91 -0.42 14.53
N ILE A 73 -11.46 -1.09 15.55
CA ILE A 73 -10.78 -2.17 16.29
C ILE A 73 -10.49 -3.36 15.37
N THR A 74 -11.43 -3.74 14.50
CA THR A 74 -11.23 -4.81 13.52
C THR A 74 -10.06 -4.50 12.59
N THR A 75 -10.02 -3.28 12.06
CA THR A 75 -8.92 -2.79 11.23
C THR A 75 -7.60 -2.79 12.02
N ALA A 76 -7.61 -2.31 13.26
CA ALA A 76 -6.44 -2.33 14.12
C ALA A 76 -5.90 -3.75 14.33
N LEU A 77 -6.75 -4.69 14.68
CA LEU A 77 -6.37 -6.09 14.90
C LEU A 77 -5.82 -6.75 13.64
N GLN A 78 -6.31 -6.37 12.47
CA GLN A 78 -5.80 -6.89 11.19
C GLN A 78 -4.38 -6.42 10.88
N PHE A 79 -4.03 -5.18 11.22
CA PHE A 79 -2.71 -4.61 10.93
C PHE A 79 -1.73 -4.69 12.11
N LEU A 80 -2.20 -4.88 13.34
CA LEU A 80 -1.39 -4.99 14.55
C LEU A 80 -0.30 -6.08 14.48
N PRO A 81 -0.57 -7.30 13.99
CA PRO A 81 0.49 -8.31 13.85
C PRO A 81 1.62 -7.85 12.92
N MET A 82 1.30 -7.13 11.85
CA MET A 82 2.32 -6.60 10.94
C MET A 82 3.18 -5.52 11.59
N LEU A 83 2.59 -4.67 12.43
CA LEU A 83 3.32 -3.67 13.21
C LEU A 83 4.27 -4.34 14.23
N LEU A 84 3.79 -5.35 14.98
CA LEU A 84 4.54 -6.00 16.04
C LEU A 84 5.60 -6.98 15.51
N PHE A 85 5.24 -7.76 14.50
CA PHE A 85 6.03 -8.90 14.03
C PHE A 85 6.57 -8.76 12.61
N GLY A 86 6.25 -7.69 11.86
CA GLY A 86 6.62 -7.54 10.46
C GLY A 86 8.13 -7.64 10.20
N LEU A 87 8.96 -7.06 11.07
CA LEU A 87 10.42 -7.16 10.98
C LEU A 87 10.91 -8.59 11.20
N TYR A 88 10.34 -9.30 12.18
CA TYR A 88 10.67 -10.70 12.46
C TYR A 88 10.15 -11.63 11.37
N GLY A 89 8.97 -11.37 10.83
CA GLY A 89 8.36 -12.14 9.74
C GLY A 89 9.24 -12.21 8.51
N GLY A 90 9.79 -11.08 8.08
CA GLY A 90 10.75 -11.05 6.98
C GLY A 90 11.99 -11.90 7.23
N VAL A 91 12.56 -11.81 8.46
CA VAL A 91 13.73 -12.64 8.87
C VAL A 91 13.39 -14.13 8.86
N LEU A 92 12.22 -14.49 9.35
CA LEU A 92 11.78 -15.87 9.45
C LEU A 92 11.54 -16.47 8.06
N VAL A 93 10.87 -15.73 7.18
CA VAL A 93 10.59 -16.15 5.80
C VAL A 93 11.85 -16.44 4.98
N ASP A 94 12.93 -15.67 5.21
CA ASP A 94 14.20 -15.95 4.51
C ASP A 94 14.85 -17.28 4.91
N ARG A 95 14.49 -17.84 6.07
CA ARG A 95 14.98 -19.13 6.57
C ARG A 95 14.10 -20.31 6.19
N LEU A 96 12.82 -20.04 5.92
CA LEU A 96 11.82 -21.07 5.64
C LEU A 96 11.69 -21.35 4.13
N PRO A 97 11.31 -22.59 3.74
CA PRO A 97 10.96 -22.91 2.37
C PRO A 97 9.70 -22.13 1.96
N LYS A 98 9.82 -21.14 1.08
CA LYS A 98 8.76 -20.18 0.74
C LYS A 98 7.47 -20.85 0.26
N ARG A 99 7.59 -21.91 -0.57
CA ARG A 99 6.44 -22.70 -1.02
C ARG A 99 5.65 -23.29 0.15
N ARG A 100 6.32 -23.87 1.16
CA ARG A 100 5.66 -24.45 2.35
C ARG A 100 5.04 -23.36 3.22
N THR A 101 5.75 -22.25 3.39
CA THR A 101 5.25 -21.08 4.11
C THR A 101 3.96 -20.56 3.50
N LEU A 102 3.94 -20.40 2.16
CA LEU A 102 2.74 -19.95 1.46
C LEU A 102 1.59 -20.95 1.53
N LEU A 103 1.86 -22.25 1.43
CA LEU A 103 0.84 -23.28 1.65
C LEU A 103 0.21 -23.16 3.04
N PHE A 104 1.03 -22.99 4.08
CA PHE A 104 0.54 -22.83 5.44
C PHE A 104 -0.29 -21.54 5.60
N THR A 105 0.22 -20.39 5.18
CA THR A 105 -0.46 -19.10 5.34
C THR A 105 -1.76 -19.02 4.53
N GLN A 106 -1.76 -19.50 3.29
CA GLN A 106 -2.95 -19.55 2.44
C GLN A 106 -4.01 -20.51 3.01
N SER A 107 -3.60 -21.66 3.55
CA SER A 107 -4.51 -22.59 4.23
C SER A 107 -5.10 -21.99 5.51
N ALA A 108 -4.29 -21.30 6.30
CA ALA A 108 -4.77 -20.61 7.51
C ALA A 108 -5.80 -19.52 7.17
N MET A 109 -5.55 -18.71 6.12
CA MET A 109 -6.50 -17.71 5.64
C MET A 109 -7.79 -18.35 5.11
N ALA A 110 -7.69 -19.48 4.37
CA ALA A 110 -8.84 -20.22 3.87
C ALA A 110 -9.71 -20.72 5.04
N VAL A 111 -9.11 -21.39 6.02
CA VAL A 111 -9.80 -21.91 7.21
C VAL A 111 -10.49 -20.77 7.97
N THR A 112 -9.79 -19.64 8.17
CA THR A 112 -10.35 -18.45 8.84
C THR A 112 -11.56 -17.92 8.09
N GLY A 113 -11.47 -17.78 6.75
CA GLY A 113 -12.58 -17.35 5.90
C GLY A 113 -13.78 -18.29 5.95
N ILE A 114 -13.53 -19.60 5.86
CA ILE A 114 -14.60 -20.64 5.92
C ILE A 114 -15.24 -20.66 7.32
N ALA A 115 -14.45 -20.60 8.39
CA ALA A 115 -14.97 -20.56 9.76
C ALA A 115 -15.89 -19.35 9.97
N LEU A 116 -15.47 -18.16 9.51
CA LEU A 116 -16.29 -16.96 9.59
C LEU A 116 -17.56 -17.09 8.73
N ALA A 117 -17.46 -17.72 7.55
CA ALA A 117 -18.61 -18.00 6.71
C ALA A 117 -19.64 -18.90 7.40
N VAL A 118 -19.20 -20.01 7.99
CA VAL A 118 -20.08 -20.94 8.70
C VAL A 118 -20.76 -20.25 9.87
N LEU A 119 -20.03 -19.51 10.69
CA LEU A 119 -20.60 -18.76 11.83
C LEU A 119 -21.65 -17.72 11.35
N THR A 120 -21.37 -17.03 10.24
CA THR A 120 -22.28 -16.02 9.70
C THR A 120 -23.53 -16.64 9.08
N LEU A 121 -23.37 -17.71 8.30
CA LEU A 121 -24.51 -18.40 7.63
C LEU A 121 -25.40 -19.13 8.63
N THR A 122 -24.86 -19.62 9.75
CA THR A 122 -25.63 -20.28 10.80
C THR A 122 -26.25 -19.31 11.82
N GLY A 123 -25.98 -18.00 11.68
CA GLY A 123 -26.49 -16.97 12.61
C GLY A 123 -25.79 -16.93 13.98
N HIS A 124 -24.70 -17.66 14.17
CA HIS A 124 -23.96 -17.70 15.44
C HIS A 124 -22.77 -16.74 15.50
N VAL A 125 -22.60 -15.89 14.47
CA VAL A 125 -21.49 -14.94 14.44
C VAL A 125 -21.67 -13.87 15.51
N GLN A 126 -20.57 -13.55 16.21
CA GLN A 126 -20.44 -12.46 17.17
C GLN A 126 -19.22 -11.62 16.82
N VAL A 127 -19.16 -10.39 17.28
CA VAL A 127 -18.10 -9.44 16.93
C VAL A 127 -16.70 -9.97 17.28
N TRP A 128 -16.55 -10.67 18.40
CA TRP A 128 -15.27 -11.23 18.82
C TRP A 128 -14.73 -12.32 17.87
N HIS A 129 -15.63 -13.07 17.19
CA HIS A 129 -15.22 -14.00 16.14
C HIS A 129 -14.56 -13.26 14.98
N VAL A 130 -15.11 -12.09 14.60
CA VAL A 130 -14.56 -11.26 13.55
C VAL A 130 -13.22 -10.65 13.97
N TYR A 131 -13.09 -10.21 15.23
CA TYR A 131 -11.81 -9.74 15.79
C TYR A 131 -10.73 -10.81 15.76
N LEU A 132 -11.07 -12.02 16.18
CA LEU A 132 -10.15 -13.14 16.13
C LEU A 132 -9.74 -13.49 14.70
N ALA A 133 -10.69 -13.51 13.77
CA ALA A 133 -10.43 -13.74 12.36
C ALA A 133 -9.53 -12.66 11.75
N ALA A 134 -9.79 -11.37 12.04
CA ALA A 134 -8.97 -10.26 11.59
C ALA A 134 -7.51 -10.38 12.09
N PHE A 135 -7.34 -10.70 13.38
CA PHE A 135 -6.02 -10.91 13.97
C PHE A 135 -5.30 -12.12 13.36
N ALA A 136 -6.00 -13.25 13.17
CA ALA A 136 -5.44 -14.46 12.58
C ALA A 136 -4.98 -14.24 11.13
N VAL A 137 -5.80 -13.56 10.31
CA VAL A 137 -5.43 -13.16 8.94
C VAL A 137 -4.26 -12.17 8.97
N GLY A 138 -4.25 -11.21 9.89
CA GLY A 138 -3.13 -10.30 10.10
C GLY A 138 -1.83 -11.05 10.41
N LEU A 139 -1.89 -12.03 11.29
CA LEU A 139 -0.73 -12.85 11.67
C LEU A 139 -0.22 -13.71 10.50
N ALA A 140 -1.13 -14.32 9.73
CA ALA A 140 -0.77 -15.04 8.51
C ALA A 140 -0.10 -14.11 7.48
N THR A 141 -0.59 -12.88 7.36
CA THR A 141 -0.08 -11.86 6.43
C THR A 141 1.37 -11.44 6.72
N VAL A 142 1.80 -11.49 8.00
CA VAL A 142 3.19 -11.20 8.41
C VAL A 142 4.20 -12.11 7.69
N LEU A 143 3.84 -13.36 7.45
CA LEU A 143 4.68 -14.32 6.72
C LEU A 143 4.35 -14.38 5.23
N ASP A 144 3.07 -14.28 4.88
CA ASP A 144 2.59 -14.39 3.49
C ASP A 144 3.17 -13.33 2.57
N ASN A 145 3.11 -12.05 2.98
CA ASN A 145 3.56 -10.94 2.15
C ASN A 145 5.05 -11.03 1.75
N PRO A 146 6.02 -11.16 2.68
CA PRO A 146 7.42 -11.28 2.31
C PRO A 146 7.73 -12.60 1.59
N ALA A 147 7.05 -13.71 1.95
CA ALA A 147 7.19 -14.98 1.25
C ALA A 147 6.77 -14.86 -0.20
N ARG A 148 5.60 -14.26 -0.45
CA ARG A 148 5.05 -14.06 -1.79
C ARG A 148 5.96 -13.20 -2.66
N GLN A 149 6.44 -12.06 -2.14
CA GLN A 149 7.31 -11.15 -2.88
C GLN A 149 8.64 -11.81 -3.26
N SER A 150 9.27 -12.51 -2.31
CA SER A 150 10.54 -13.18 -2.56
C SER A 150 10.41 -14.45 -3.41
N PHE A 151 9.27 -15.14 -3.37
CA PHE A 151 9.04 -16.36 -4.15
C PHE A 151 8.92 -16.09 -5.66
N VAL A 152 8.51 -14.88 -6.07
CA VAL A 152 8.44 -14.50 -7.49
C VAL A 152 9.80 -14.66 -8.16
N SER A 153 10.89 -14.23 -7.53
CA SER A 153 12.24 -14.36 -8.09
C SER A 153 12.70 -15.80 -8.22
N GLU A 154 12.22 -16.70 -7.35
CA GLU A 154 12.51 -18.13 -7.45
C GLU A 154 11.75 -18.82 -8.61
N MET A 155 10.64 -18.24 -9.05
CA MET A 155 9.84 -18.83 -10.14
C MET A 155 10.30 -18.42 -11.53
N VAL A 156 10.73 -17.15 -11.72
CA VAL A 156 10.91 -16.60 -13.08
C VAL A 156 12.36 -16.33 -13.47
N GLY A 157 13.29 -16.33 -12.53
CA GLY A 157 14.68 -15.94 -12.78
C GLY A 157 14.87 -14.45 -13.07
N PRO A 158 16.14 -13.99 -13.25
CA PRO A 158 16.47 -12.56 -13.37
C PRO A 158 15.84 -11.86 -14.57
N ASP A 159 15.84 -12.52 -15.74
CA ASP A 159 15.41 -11.92 -17.01
C ASP A 159 13.92 -11.56 -17.05
N GLN A 160 13.09 -12.27 -16.30
CA GLN A 160 11.63 -12.11 -16.27
C GLN A 160 11.13 -11.43 -14.99
N LEU A 161 12.03 -11.15 -14.03
CA LEU A 161 11.67 -10.66 -12.71
C LEU A 161 10.90 -9.33 -12.77
N GLN A 162 11.38 -8.37 -13.55
CA GLN A 162 10.72 -7.07 -13.68
C GLN A 162 9.29 -7.21 -14.25
N ASN A 163 9.11 -8.06 -15.26
CA ASN A 163 7.79 -8.32 -15.86
C ASN A 163 6.85 -8.99 -14.85
N ALA A 164 7.33 -10.00 -14.11
CA ALA A 164 6.55 -10.69 -13.10
C ALA A 164 6.14 -9.77 -11.93
N VAL A 165 7.04 -8.92 -11.45
CA VAL A 165 6.73 -7.92 -10.40
C VAL A 165 5.69 -6.92 -10.90
N SER A 166 5.80 -6.45 -12.14
CA SER A 166 4.82 -5.54 -12.74
C SER A 166 3.43 -6.19 -12.86
N LEU A 167 3.36 -7.45 -13.31
CA LEU A 167 2.09 -8.19 -13.38
C LEU A 167 1.48 -8.44 -11.99
N ASN A 168 2.28 -8.78 -10.99
CA ASN A 168 1.81 -8.92 -9.61
C ASN A 168 1.22 -7.61 -9.07
N SER A 169 1.89 -6.48 -9.34
CA SER A 169 1.41 -5.16 -8.94
C SER A 169 0.09 -4.82 -9.64
N ALA A 170 -0.01 -5.10 -10.93
CA ALA A 170 -1.24 -4.91 -11.71
C ALA A 170 -2.38 -5.78 -11.16
N ASN A 171 -2.11 -7.06 -10.86
CA ASN A 171 -3.08 -7.96 -10.24
C ASN A 171 -3.61 -7.42 -8.90
N PHE A 172 -2.71 -6.97 -8.02
CA PHE A 172 -3.08 -6.41 -6.72
C PHE A 172 -3.98 -5.17 -6.86
N GLN A 173 -3.64 -4.26 -7.79
CA GLN A 173 -4.44 -3.06 -8.04
C GLN A 173 -5.80 -3.39 -8.69
N SER A 174 -5.83 -4.37 -9.60
CA SER A 174 -7.08 -4.85 -10.20
C SER A 174 -8.00 -5.48 -9.16
N ALA A 175 -7.45 -6.31 -8.27
CA ALA A 175 -8.19 -6.92 -7.18
C ALA A 175 -8.75 -5.87 -6.19
N ARG A 176 -7.97 -4.82 -5.91
CA ARG A 176 -8.40 -3.70 -5.07
C ARG A 176 -9.57 -2.92 -5.68
N LEU A 177 -9.65 -2.86 -7.01
CA LEU A 177 -10.74 -2.22 -7.74
C LEU A 177 -11.96 -3.13 -7.85
N VAL A 178 -11.76 -4.38 -8.26
CA VAL A 178 -12.83 -5.34 -8.54
C VAL A 178 -13.42 -5.92 -7.24
N GLY A 179 -12.60 -6.14 -6.21
CA GLY A 179 -13.01 -6.75 -4.95
C GLY A 179 -14.21 -6.05 -4.28
N PRO A 180 -14.15 -4.74 -4.04
CA PRO A 180 -15.29 -4.01 -3.49
C PRO A 180 -16.56 -4.09 -4.34
N ALA A 181 -16.43 -3.99 -5.68
CA ALA A 181 -17.59 -4.11 -6.57
C ALA A 181 -18.26 -5.49 -6.45
N VAL A 182 -17.47 -6.56 -6.45
CA VAL A 182 -17.97 -7.93 -6.23
C VAL A 182 -18.56 -8.08 -4.83
N ALA A 183 -17.93 -7.47 -3.80
CA ALA A 183 -18.46 -7.48 -2.44
C ALA A 183 -19.86 -6.87 -2.38
N GLY A 184 -20.06 -5.70 -2.99
CA GLY A 184 -21.37 -5.04 -3.02
C GLY A 184 -22.46 -5.93 -3.61
N LEU A 185 -22.18 -6.55 -4.76
CA LEU A 185 -23.13 -7.48 -5.42
C LEU A 185 -23.41 -8.70 -4.56
N MET A 186 -22.39 -9.30 -3.95
CA MET A 186 -22.57 -10.48 -3.11
C MET A 186 -23.30 -10.18 -1.80
N ILE A 187 -22.92 -9.10 -1.11
CA ILE A 187 -23.53 -8.76 0.18
C ILE A 187 -25.01 -8.41 0.00
N THR A 188 -25.33 -7.62 -1.03
CA THR A 188 -26.71 -7.23 -1.31
C THR A 188 -27.57 -8.35 -1.88
N GLY A 189 -26.97 -9.26 -2.67
CA GLY A 189 -27.70 -10.35 -3.33
C GLY A 189 -27.90 -11.59 -2.45
N VAL A 190 -26.86 -12.01 -1.73
CA VAL A 190 -26.86 -13.28 -0.99
C VAL A 190 -26.36 -13.16 0.46
N GLY A 191 -25.81 -12.01 0.86
CA GLY A 191 -25.35 -11.73 2.22
C GLY A 191 -23.85 -11.93 2.44
N THR A 192 -23.37 -11.42 3.59
CA THR A 192 -21.95 -11.39 3.97
C THR A 192 -21.36 -12.79 4.15
N GLY A 193 -22.13 -13.75 4.64
CA GLY A 193 -21.66 -15.13 4.86
C GLY A 193 -21.20 -15.81 3.58
N TRP A 194 -21.89 -15.59 2.47
CA TRP A 194 -21.51 -16.11 1.15
C TRP A 194 -20.24 -15.42 0.61
N ALA A 195 -20.03 -14.15 0.91
CA ALA A 195 -18.80 -13.46 0.54
C ALA A 195 -17.59 -14.07 1.27
N PHE A 196 -17.72 -14.40 2.56
CA PHE A 196 -16.67 -15.11 3.31
C PHE A 196 -16.41 -16.51 2.77
N LEU A 197 -17.47 -17.26 2.44
CA LEU A 197 -17.33 -18.59 1.84
C LEU A 197 -16.61 -18.53 0.51
N ALA A 198 -17.03 -17.62 -0.38
CA ALA A 198 -16.40 -17.43 -1.68
C ALA A 198 -14.91 -17.09 -1.55
N ASN A 199 -14.54 -16.21 -0.59
CA ASN A 199 -13.13 -15.95 -0.34
C ASN A 199 -12.40 -17.16 0.24
N GLY A 200 -12.95 -17.84 1.23
CA GLY A 200 -12.35 -19.04 1.80
C GLY A 200 -12.06 -20.10 0.71
N LEU A 201 -13.01 -20.32 -0.20
CA LEU A 201 -12.85 -21.23 -1.34
C LEU A 201 -11.88 -20.68 -2.40
N SER A 202 -11.77 -19.36 -2.56
CA SER A 202 -10.84 -18.75 -3.52
C SER A 202 -9.39 -19.15 -3.29
N PHE A 203 -9.02 -19.46 -2.03
CA PHE A 203 -7.68 -19.94 -1.67
C PHE A 203 -7.34 -21.32 -2.22
N VAL A 204 -8.33 -22.12 -2.65
CA VAL A 204 -8.08 -23.39 -3.33
C VAL A 204 -7.26 -23.17 -4.60
N ALA A 205 -7.47 -22.06 -5.30
CA ALA A 205 -6.74 -21.75 -6.54
C ALA A 205 -5.22 -21.53 -6.30
N PRO A 206 -4.76 -20.64 -5.39
CA PRO A 206 -3.33 -20.51 -5.13
C PRO A 206 -2.74 -21.73 -4.43
N ILE A 207 -3.46 -22.41 -3.53
CA ILE A 207 -2.99 -23.65 -2.89
C ILE A 207 -2.79 -24.75 -3.96
N GLY A 208 -3.77 -24.95 -4.84
CA GLY A 208 -3.66 -25.88 -5.97
C GLY A 208 -2.50 -25.51 -6.90
N GLY A 209 -2.35 -24.21 -7.22
CA GLY A 209 -1.21 -23.72 -8.00
C GLY A 209 0.14 -24.06 -7.36
N LEU A 210 0.27 -23.83 -6.04
CA LEU A 210 1.49 -24.17 -5.28
C LEU A 210 1.75 -25.68 -5.23
N LEU A 211 0.71 -26.53 -5.14
CA LEU A 211 0.86 -27.98 -5.13
C LEU A 211 1.27 -28.53 -6.48
N LEU A 212 0.72 -27.97 -7.58
CA LEU A 212 1.01 -28.38 -8.96
C LEU A 212 2.36 -27.83 -9.51
N MET A 213 3.05 -26.99 -8.74
CA MET A 213 4.37 -26.46 -9.13
C MET A 213 5.44 -27.55 -9.15
N ARG A 214 6.30 -27.45 -10.13
CA ARG A 214 7.50 -28.29 -10.26
C ARG A 214 8.65 -27.66 -9.45
N ALA A 215 8.91 -28.20 -8.28
CA ALA A 215 9.96 -27.67 -7.38
C ALA A 215 11.36 -27.70 -7.99
N ARG A 216 11.63 -28.63 -8.94
CA ARG A 216 12.93 -28.74 -9.62
C ARG A 216 13.21 -27.60 -10.60
N GLU A 217 12.17 -26.86 -11.00
CA GLU A 217 12.27 -25.73 -11.93
C GLU A 217 12.42 -24.38 -11.19
N LEU A 218 12.52 -24.38 -9.85
CA LEU A 218 12.71 -23.17 -9.05
C LEU A 218 14.17 -22.75 -9.04
N TYR A 219 14.42 -21.45 -9.23
CA TYR A 219 15.76 -20.87 -9.18
C TYR A 219 16.21 -20.72 -7.72
N PRO A 220 17.44 -21.17 -7.38
CA PRO A 220 17.98 -20.94 -6.04
C PRO A 220 18.31 -19.47 -5.85
N VAL A 221 17.81 -18.87 -4.77
CA VAL A 221 18.13 -17.48 -4.40
C VAL A 221 19.22 -17.48 -3.32
N GLN A 222 20.30 -16.73 -3.57
CA GLN A 222 21.34 -16.49 -2.58
C GLN A 222 20.78 -15.64 -1.42
N ARG A 223 20.97 -16.13 -0.20
CA ARG A 223 20.56 -15.42 1.02
C ARG A 223 21.50 -14.24 1.27
N ALA A 224 20.97 -13.03 1.39
CA ALA A 224 21.76 -11.88 1.75
C ALA A 224 22.30 -12.00 3.19
N PRO A 225 23.59 -11.71 3.43
CA PRO A 225 24.15 -11.68 4.78
C PRO A 225 23.53 -10.53 5.60
N ARG A 226 23.19 -10.80 6.85
CA ARG A 226 22.56 -9.83 7.75
C ARG A 226 23.49 -9.41 8.87
N GLY A 227 23.55 -8.09 9.14
CA GLY A 227 24.23 -7.50 10.28
C GLY A 227 23.28 -7.23 11.46
N LYS A 228 23.77 -7.33 12.69
CA LYS A 228 23.07 -6.84 13.89
C LYS A 228 23.04 -5.30 13.89
N GLY A 229 21.95 -4.69 14.40
CA GLY A 229 21.90 -3.22 14.58
C GLY A 229 21.37 -2.39 13.39
N GLN A 230 20.88 -3.02 12.33
CA GLN A 230 20.41 -2.34 11.11
C GLN A 230 19.32 -1.29 11.36
N LEU A 231 18.39 -1.53 12.29
CA LEU A 231 17.32 -0.59 12.64
C LEU A 231 17.90 0.69 13.28
N ARG A 232 18.83 0.54 14.23
CA ARG A 232 19.47 1.68 14.91
C ARG A 232 20.29 2.53 13.92
N GLU A 233 20.96 1.89 12.99
CA GLU A 233 21.70 2.55 11.92
C GLU A 233 20.79 3.30 10.95
N GLY A 234 19.65 2.68 10.58
CA GLY A 234 18.59 3.33 9.79
C GLY A 234 18.02 4.56 10.48
N LEU A 235 17.71 4.45 11.79
CA LEU A 235 17.23 5.59 12.60
C LEU A 235 18.25 6.73 12.65
N ARG A 236 19.53 6.43 12.91
CA ARG A 236 20.61 7.44 12.91
C ARG A 236 20.77 8.11 11.56
N TYR A 237 20.68 7.33 10.47
CA TYR A 237 20.76 7.87 9.12
C TYR A 237 19.61 8.83 8.80
N VAL A 238 18.37 8.45 9.15
CA VAL A 238 17.18 9.30 8.98
C VAL A 238 17.27 10.54 9.86
N ALA A 239 17.72 10.41 11.12
CA ALA A 239 17.85 11.54 12.06
C ALA A 239 18.78 12.65 11.57
N GLY A 240 19.78 12.31 10.74
CA GLY A 240 20.68 13.30 10.14
C GLY A 240 20.14 13.97 8.88
N ARG A 241 18.94 13.61 8.39
CA ARG A 241 18.39 14.09 7.11
C ARG A 241 16.96 14.62 7.26
N PRO A 242 16.78 15.93 7.42
CA PRO A 242 15.46 16.54 7.64
C PRO A 242 14.42 16.16 6.57
N GLU A 243 14.83 16.04 5.31
CA GLU A 243 13.94 15.65 4.20
C GLU A 243 13.32 14.27 4.42
N LEU A 244 14.09 13.30 4.93
CA LEU A 244 13.59 11.96 5.24
C LEU A 244 12.68 11.99 6.47
N ILE A 245 13.08 12.70 7.54
CA ILE A 245 12.26 12.82 8.75
C ILE A 245 10.88 13.35 8.41
N TRP A 246 10.82 14.52 7.76
CA TRP A 246 9.57 15.20 7.49
C TRP A 246 8.68 14.43 6.50
N THR A 247 9.28 13.72 5.54
CA THR A 247 8.52 12.83 4.64
C THR A 247 7.92 11.66 5.41
N ILE A 248 8.67 11.01 6.30
CA ILE A 248 8.20 9.89 7.12
C ILE A 248 7.14 10.35 8.12
N VAL A 249 7.35 11.50 8.77
CA VAL A 249 6.38 12.10 9.70
C VAL A 249 5.06 12.40 8.98
N LEU A 250 5.12 13.07 7.83
CA LEU A 250 3.91 13.36 7.05
C LEU A 250 3.17 12.08 6.65
N ALA A 251 3.90 11.07 6.15
CA ALA A 251 3.31 9.79 5.79
C ALA A 251 2.67 9.09 7.01
N GLY A 252 3.26 9.21 8.18
CA GLY A 252 2.70 8.72 9.45
C GLY A 252 1.38 9.41 9.81
N PHE A 253 1.31 10.74 9.74
CA PHE A 253 0.07 11.48 9.99
C PHE A 253 -1.03 11.16 8.99
N VAL A 254 -0.69 11.11 7.70
CA VAL A 254 -1.65 10.74 6.63
C VAL A 254 -2.17 9.33 6.85
N SER A 255 -1.30 8.38 7.22
CA SER A 255 -1.72 7.00 7.46
C SER A 255 -2.57 6.86 8.72
N THR A 256 -2.21 7.57 9.80
CA THR A 256 -2.92 7.46 11.09
C THR A 256 -4.28 8.15 11.06
N PHE A 257 -4.41 9.30 10.40
CA PHE A 257 -5.62 10.11 10.47
C PHE A 257 -6.41 10.17 9.17
N GLY A 258 -5.74 10.10 8.01
CA GLY A 258 -6.40 10.17 6.70
C GLY A 258 -6.88 8.80 6.18
N PHE A 259 -6.09 7.73 6.28
CA PHE A 259 -6.42 6.46 5.63
C PHE A 259 -7.35 5.52 6.43
N ASN A 260 -8.31 6.07 7.19
CA ASN A 260 -9.26 5.27 7.97
C ASN A 260 -10.60 5.01 7.23
N PHE A 261 -10.54 4.82 5.92
CA PHE A 261 -11.72 4.65 5.06
C PHE A 261 -12.66 3.50 5.44
N PRO A 262 -12.20 2.33 5.93
CA PRO A 262 -13.12 1.30 6.40
C PRO A 262 -14.11 1.82 7.44
N VAL A 263 -13.63 2.65 8.38
CA VAL A 263 -14.45 3.26 9.42
C VAL A 263 -15.43 4.30 8.85
N TYR A 264 -14.89 5.26 8.08
CA TYR A 264 -15.71 6.37 7.60
C TYR A 264 -16.73 5.95 6.55
N LEU A 265 -16.31 5.17 5.54
CA LEU A 265 -17.20 4.84 4.43
C LEU A 265 -18.33 3.89 4.83
N SER A 266 -18.08 2.96 5.77
CA SER A 266 -19.12 2.09 6.29
C SER A 266 -20.16 2.88 7.10
N ALA A 267 -19.69 3.77 7.98
CA ALA A 267 -20.57 4.62 8.78
C ALA A 267 -21.34 5.65 7.92
N PHE A 268 -20.73 6.25 6.89
CA PHE A 268 -21.45 7.11 5.95
C PHE A 268 -22.55 6.37 5.20
N ALA A 269 -22.30 5.12 4.79
CA ALA A 269 -23.29 4.31 4.06
C ALA A 269 -24.49 3.95 4.96
N ASP A 270 -24.25 3.68 6.24
CA ASP A 270 -25.27 3.26 7.20
C ASP A 270 -25.95 4.46 7.89
N ASP A 271 -25.19 5.26 8.64
CA ASP A 271 -25.73 6.28 9.55
C ASP A 271 -26.16 7.57 8.83
N VAL A 272 -25.46 7.96 7.73
CA VAL A 272 -25.72 9.24 7.05
C VAL A 272 -26.67 9.09 5.88
N PHE A 273 -26.44 8.07 5.05
CA PHE A 273 -27.21 7.89 3.82
C PHE A 273 -28.25 6.77 3.90
N HIS A 274 -28.22 5.92 4.95
CA HIS A 274 -29.12 4.79 5.16
C HIS A 274 -29.27 3.90 3.91
N ALA A 275 -28.15 3.69 3.21
CA ALA A 275 -28.13 3.13 1.87
C ALA A 275 -27.45 1.75 1.77
N GLY A 276 -27.06 1.18 2.90
CA GLY A 276 -26.62 -0.21 3.02
C GLY A 276 -25.25 -0.53 2.40
N ALA A 277 -24.91 -1.82 2.39
CA ALA A 277 -23.61 -2.36 1.95
C ALA A 277 -23.27 -2.05 0.49
N GLY A 278 -24.27 -1.93 -0.38
CA GLY A 278 -24.06 -1.57 -1.79
C GLY A 278 -23.40 -0.21 -1.95
N SER A 279 -23.84 0.77 -1.16
CA SER A 279 -23.25 2.12 -1.16
C SER A 279 -21.85 2.14 -0.57
N TYR A 280 -21.61 1.42 0.53
CA TYR A 280 -20.25 1.21 1.06
C TYR A 280 -19.29 0.67 0.01
N SER A 281 -19.73 -0.35 -0.73
CA SER A 281 -18.95 -0.94 -1.82
C SER A 281 -18.73 0.02 -2.99
N LEU A 282 -19.74 0.82 -3.35
CA LEU A 282 -19.65 1.85 -4.38
C LEU A 282 -18.58 2.90 -4.01
N PHE A 283 -18.59 3.39 -2.77
CA PHE A 283 -17.62 4.38 -2.28
C PHE A 283 -16.20 3.83 -2.39
N ASN A 284 -15.96 2.59 -1.96
CA ASN A 284 -14.66 1.94 -2.07
C ASN A 284 -14.22 1.73 -3.53
N THR A 285 -15.16 1.37 -4.42
CA THR A 285 -14.88 1.18 -5.86
C THR A 285 -14.46 2.50 -6.52
N LEU A 286 -15.21 3.58 -6.28
CA LEU A 286 -14.87 4.90 -6.85
C LEU A 286 -13.56 5.44 -6.30
N MET A 287 -13.28 5.23 -5.01
CA MET A 287 -12.00 5.55 -4.41
C MET A 287 -10.85 4.75 -5.05
N ALA A 288 -11.06 3.47 -5.36
CA ALA A 288 -10.07 2.64 -6.04
C ALA A 288 -9.82 3.09 -7.50
N VAL A 289 -10.86 3.51 -8.23
CA VAL A 289 -10.73 4.15 -9.56
C VAL A 289 -9.85 5.38 -9.47
N GLY A 290 -10.14 6.26 -8.51
CA GLY A 290 -9.33 7.45 -8.27
C GLY A 290 -7.88 7.12 -7.90
N SER A 291 -7.68 6.11 -7.05
CA SER A 291 -6.34 5.65 -6.67
C SER A 291 -5.54 5.15 -7.87
N LEU A 292 -6.17 4.43 -8.79
CA LEU A 292 -5.54 3.98 -10.03
C LEU A 292 -5.13 5.19 -10.91
N ALA A 293 -6.02 6.17 -11.07
CA ALA A 293 -5.70 7.41 -11.78
C ALA A 293 -4.52 8.15 -11.14
N GLY A 294 -4.50 8.26 -9.80
CA GLY A 294 -3.39 8.87 -9.05
C GLY A 294 -2.06 8.15 -9.25
N ALA A 295 -2.05 6.82 -9.24
CA ALA A 295 -0.86 6.02 -9.51
C ALA A 295 -0.33 6.23 -10.93
N LEU A 296 -1.20 6.25 -11.94
CA LEU A 296 -0.84 6.49 -13.34
C LEU A 296 -0.29 7.91 -13.58
N LEU A 297 -0.91 8.92 -12.94
CA LEU A 297 -0.42 10.30 -13.00
C LEU A 297 0.95 10.44 -12.32
N ALA A 298 1.16 9.78 -11.18
CA ALA A 298 2.45 9.77 -10.50
C ALA A 298 3.54 9.12 -11.37
N ALA A 299 3.23 8.00 -12.03
CA ALA A 299 4.14 7.31 -12.94
C ALA A 299 4.55 8.19 -14.14
N ARG A 300 3.61 8.97 -14.71
CA ARG A 300 3.90 9.90 -15.81
C ARG A 300 4.79 11.07 -15.42
N ARG A 301 4.77 11.51 -14.16
CA ARG A 301 5.55 12.67 -13.68
C ARG A 301 7.05 12.38 -13.60
N GLY A 302 7.48 11.12 -13.47
CA GLY A 302 8.87 10.67 -13.49
C GLY A 302 9.76 11.17 -12.34
N THR A 303 9.40 12.25 -11.65
CA THR A 303 10.17 12.83 -10.53
C THR A 303 9.28 13.03 -9.30
N ALA A 304 9.71 12.50 -8.16
CA ALA A 304 9.07 12.76 -6.88
C ALA A 304 9.57 14.11 -6.35
N ARG A 305 8.70 15.11 -6.33
CA ARG A 305 8.98 16.44 -5.80
C ARG A 305 8.28 16.62 -4.47
N MET A 306 8.99 17.14 -3.46
CA MET A 306 8.41 17.43 -2.15
C MET A 306 7.16 18.33 -2.22
N ARG A 307 7.14 19.28 -3.14
CA ARG A 307 5.95 20.12 -3.40
C ARG A 307 4.71 19.31 -3.77
N VAL A 308 4.86 18.27 -4.59
CA VAL A 308 3.75 17.39 -5.00
C VAL A 308 3.24 16.60 -3.80
N LEU A 309 4.13 16.14 -2.92
CA LEU A 309 3.78 15.44 -1.69
C LEU A 309 2.93 16.33 -0.77
N VAL A 310 3.42 17.53 -0.48
CA VAL A 310 2.74 18.47 0.42
C VAL A 310 1.40 18.94 -0.15
N VAL A 311 1.38 19.43 -1.40
CA VAL A 311 0.15 19.88 -2.06
C VAL A 311 -0.85 18.73 -2.18
N GLY A 312 -0.38 17.53 -2.50
CA GLY A 312 -1.20 16.33 -2.56
C GLY A 312 -1.84 15.98 -1.21
N ALA A 313 -1.07 16.10 -0.10
CA ALA A 313 -1.58 15.82 1.24
C ALA A 313 -2.56 16.91 1.74
N VAL A 314 -2.32 18.18 1.42
CA VAL A 314 -3.29 19.26 1.70
C VAL A 314 -4.57 19.06 0.90
N ALA A 315 -4.46 18.76 -0.40
CA ALA A 315 -5.62 18.50 -1.26
C ALA A 315 -6.40 17.25 -0.80
N PHE A 316 -5.69 16.20 -0.38
CA PHE A 316 -6.29 14.99 0.17
C PHE A 316 -7.12 15.31 1.42
N GLY A 317 -6.54 15.95 2.44
CA GLY A 317 -7.27 16.33 3.65
C GLY A 317 -8.39 17.34 3.40
N ALA A 318 -8.20 18.31 2.48
CA ALA A 318 -9.25 19.23 2.08
C ALA A 318 -10.42 18.52 1.40
N MET A 319 -10.16 17.53 0.54
CA MET A 319 -11.22 16.74 -0.08
C MET A 319 -11.98 15.87 0.93
N GLU A 320 -11.30 15.35 1.96
CA GLU A 320 -11.98 14.64 3.07
C GLU A 320 -12.92 15.59 3.82
N ILE A 321 -12.49 16.83 4.11
CA ILE A 321 -13.35 17.84 4.75
C ILE A 321 -14.55 18.16 3.86
N VAL A 322 -14.34 18.39 2.56
CA VAL A 322 -15.44 18.66 1.62
C VAL A 322 -16.42 17.49 1.56
N ALA A 323 -15.91 16.25 1.51
CA ALA A 323 -16.73 15.05 1.47
C ALA A 323 -17.53 14.87 2.78
N ALA A 324 -16.97 15.24 3.93
CA ALA A 324 -17.67 15.18 5.22
C ALA A 324 -18.99 15.96 5.23
N PHE A 325 -19.07 17.04 4.46
CA PHE A 325 -20.27 17.89 4.36
C PHE A 325 -21.11 17.64 3.09
N ALA A 326 -20.82 16.56 2.34
CA ALA A 326 -21.60 16.22 1.16
C ALA A 326 -23.10 16.04 1.52
N PRO A 327 -24.03 16.74 0.82
CA PRO A 327 -25.45 16.68 1.14
C PRO A 327 -26.15 15.44 0.57
N SER A 328 -25.54 14.74 -0.37
CA SER A 328 -26.13 13.58 -1.03
C SER A 328 -25.14 12.44 -1.20
N LEU A 329 -25.66 11.22 -1.24
CA LEU A 329 -24.90 9.99 -1.49
C LEU A 329 -24.08 10.09 -2.77
N TRP A 330 -24.67 10.58 -3.85
CA TRP A 330 -24.02 10.64 -5.16
C TRP A 330 -22.87 11.63 -5.20
N LEU A 331 -23.02 12.79 -4.54
CA LEU A 331 -21.90 13.73 -4.42
C LEU A 331 -20.78 13.16 -3.57
N PHE A 332 -21.12 12.52 -2.44
CA PHE A 332 -20.14 11.83 -1.60
C PHE A 332 -19.40 10.74 -2.39
N ALA A 333 -20.14 9.89 -3.11
CA ALA A 333 -19.58 8.85 -3.96
C ALA A 333 -18.62 9.41 -5.03
N LEU A 334 -19.02 10.51 -5.70
CA LEU A 334 -18.19 11.17 -6.70
C LEU A 334 -16.89 11.74 -6.11
N LEU A 335 -16.96 12.29 -4.89
CA LEU A 335 -15.79 12.83 -4.18
C LEU A 335 -14.78 11.75 -3.75
N MET A 336 -15.19 10.48 -3.69
CA MET A 336 -14.26 9.37 -3.39
C MET A 336 -13.18 9.19 -4.47
N ALA A 337 -13.50 9.51 -5.74
CA ALA A 337 -12.50 9.42 -6.80
C ALA A 337 -11.33 10.43 -6.63
N PRO A 338 -11.54 11.74 -6.46
CA PRO A 338 -10.44 12.66 -6.17
C PRO A 338 -9.74 12.37 -4.84
N ILE A 339 -10.44 11.92 -3.80
CA ILE A 339 -9.81 11.48 -2.54
C ILE A 339 -8.84 10.32 -2.80
N GLY A 340 -9.28 9.29 -3.50
CA GLY A 340 -8.41 8.16 -3.87
C GLY A 340 -7.22 8.61 -4.72
N MET A 341 -7.42 9.53 -5.67
CA MET A 341 -6.37 10.06 -6.53
C MET A 341 -5.29 10.83 -5.74
N PHE A 342 -5.70 11.73 -4.86
CA PHE A 342 -4.74 12.49 -4.03
C PHE A 342 -4.07 11.59 -3.01
N GLY A 343 -4.80 10.71 -2.34
CA GLY A 343 -4.24 9.75 -1.38
C GLY A 343 -3.17 8.86 -2.02
N MET A 344 -3.44 8.31 -3.20
CA MET A 344 -2.46 7.49 -3.92
C MET A 344 -1.27 8.30 -4.45
N THR A 345 -1.51 9.54 -4.88
CA THR A 345 -0.42 10.47 -5.26
C THR A 345 0.51 10.73 -4.08
N VAL A 346 -0.02 10.98 -2.89
CA VAL A 346 0.77 11.16 -1.65
C VAL A 346 1.58 9.91 -1.35
N ASN A 347 0.94 8.75 -1.36
CA ASN A 347 1.60 7.47 -1.07
C ASN A 347 2.77 7.17 -2.02
N VAL A 348 2.53 7.26 -3.34
CA VAL A 348 3.56 6.99 -4.35
C VAL A 348 4.67 8.04 -4.28
N THR A 349 4.33 9.32 -4.10
CA THR A 349 5.33 10.39 -4.02
C THR A 349 6.20 10.26 -2.76
N ALA A 350 5.62 9.97 -1.59
CA ALA A 350 6.36 9.74 -0.35
C ALA A 350 7.33 8.56 -0.50
N ASN A 351 6.83 7.43 -0.99
CA ASN A 351 7.64 6.23 -1.23
C ASN A 351 8.81 6.50 -2.17
N SER A 352 8.55 7.15 -3.30
CA SER A 352 9.58 7.47 -4.30
C SER A 352 10.57 8.53 -3.79
N SER A 353 10.11 9.54 -3.05
CA SER A 353 10.99 10.57 -2.46
C SER A 353 12.00 9.96 -1.49
N ILE A 354 11.53 9.06 -0.60
CA ILE A 354 12.39 8.36 0.35
C ILE A 354 13.42 7.48 -0.38
N GLN A 355 12.98 6.74 -1.40
CA GLN A 355 13.89 5.87 -2.16
C GLN A 355 14.98 6.65 -2.90
N MET A 356 14.63 7.81 -3.48
CA MET A 356 15.58 8.64 -4.23
C MET A 356 16.52 9.45 -3.33
N ALA A 357 16.05 9.88 -2.15
CA ALA A 357 16.85 10.62 -1.18
C ALA A 357 17.76 9.73 -0.32
N THR A 358 17.67 8.39 -0.48
CA THR A 358 18.42 7.44 0.34
C THR A 358 19.51 6.75 -0.45
N ASP A 359 20.73 6.71 0.11
CA ASP A 359 21.87 6.00 -0.48
C ASP A 359 21.53 4.52 -0.70
N PRO A 360 22.01 3.90 -1.81
CA PRO A 360 21.67 2.51 -2.14
C PRO A 360 21.93 1.50 -1.01
N SER A 361 23.01 1.70 -0.22
CA SER A 361 23.39 0.85 0.92
C SER A 361 22.44 0.96 2.13
N MET A 362 21.72 2.09 2.29
CA MET A 362 20.81 2.38 3.39
C MET A 362 19.34 2.23 3.01
N ARG A 363 19.03 2.13 1.70
CA ARG A 363 17.66 2.15 1.18
C ARG A 363 16.74 1.12 1.84
N GLY A 364 17.19 -0.12 1.99
CA GLY A 364 16.39 -1.17 2.63
C GLY A 364 16.01 -0.85 4.09
N ARG A 365 16.94 -0.25 4.84
CA ARG A 365 16.72 0.11 6.27
C ARG A 365 15.76 1.28 6.42
N VAL A 366 15.93 2.32 5.59
CA VAL A 366 15.06 3.51 5.60
C VAL A 366 13.65 3.15 5.12
N MET A 367 13.54 2.30 4.09
CA MET A 367 12.24 1.80 3.62
C MET A 367 11.53 0.95 4.66
N ALA A 368 12.26 0.15 5.43
CA ALA A 368 11.66 -0.62 6.53
C ALA A 368 11.09 0.30 7.62
N LEU A 369 11.81 1.39 7.98
CA LEU A 369 11.30 2.41 8.91
C LEU A 369 10.05 3.11 8.35
N TYR A 370 10.07 3.53 7.10
CA TYR A 370 8.92 4.14 6.44
C TYR A 370 7.70 3.21 6.47
N MET A 371 7.88 1.94 6.08
CA MET A 371 6.79 0.97 6.07
C MET A 371 6.25 0.69 7.48
N MET A 372 7.12 0.66 8.49
CA MET A 372 6.70 0.48 9.88
C MET A 372 5.84 1.67 10.36
N VAL A 373 6.22 2.90 10.05
CA VAL A 373 5.44 4.09 10.39
C VAL A 373 4.13 4.12 9.59
N PHE A 374 4.19 3.86 8.30
CA PHE A 374 3.01 3.90 7.43
C PHE A 374 2.00 2.78 7.76
N MET A 375 2.45 1.53 7.93
CA MET A 375 1.57 0.42 8.31
C MET A 375 1.11 0.49 9.77
N GLY A 376 1.96 1.05 10.64
CA GLY A 376 1.65 1.28 12.06
C GLY A 376 0.60 2.37 12.30
N GLY A 377 0.31 3.20 11.31
CA GLY A 377 -0.74 4.22 11.39
C GLY A 377 -2.13 3.62 11.58
N ALA A 378 -2.46 2.55 10.85
CA ALA A 378 -3.79 1.95 10.88
C ALA A 378 -4.19 1.36 12.26
N PRO A 379 -3.35 0.57 12.97
CA PRO A 379 -3.67 0.08 14.31
C PRO A 379 -3.94 1.17 15.34
N LEU A 380 -3.32 2.33 15.18
CA LEU A 380 -3.50 3.48 16.08
C LEU A 380 -4.66 4.36 15.63
N GLY A 381 -4.71 4.67 14.35
CA GLY A 381 -5.64 5.63 13.78
C GLY A 381 -7.07 5.12 13.67
N ALA A 382 -7.26 3.85 13.30
CA ALA A 382 -8.61 3.34 13.04
C ALA A 382 -9.51 3.29 14.30
N PRO A 383 -9.03 2.86 15.49
CA PRO A 383 -9.83 2.95 16.70
C PRO A 383 -10.13 4.40 17.12
N ILE A 384 -9.15 5.30 16.96
CA ILE A 384 -9.33 6.74 17.27
C ILE A 384 -10.37 7.35 16.33
N ALA A 385 -10.26 7.06 15.03
CA ALA A 385 -11.21 7.52 14.02
C ALA A 385 -12.62 7.00 14.30
N GLY A 386 -12.75 5.72 14.69
CA GLY A 386 -14.01 5.11 15.09
C GLY A 386 -14.60 5.78 16.32
N TRP A 387 -13.80 5.97 17.36
CA TRP A 387 -14.24 6.64 18.59
C TRP A 387 -14.73 8.09 18.33
N ILE A 388 -14.00 8.86 17.52
CA ILE A 388 -14.44 10.22 17.15
C ILE A 388 -15.76 10.14 16.37
N THR A 389 -15.91 9.15 15.48
CA THR A 389 -17.12 8.94 14.68
C THR A 389 -18.31 8.61 15.56
N ASP A 390 -18.17 7.70 16.55
CA ASP A 390 -19.25 7.32 17.47
C ASP A 390 -19.59 8.46 18.44
N ALA A 391 -18.58 9.22 18.92
CA ALA A 391 -18.80 10.27 19.93
C ALA A 391 -19.34 11.59 19.35
N TYR A 392 -18.89 11.97 18.15
CA TYR A 392 -19.17 13.29 17.56
C TYR A 392 -19.88 13.22 16.20
N GLY A 393 -20.18 12.02 15.74
CA GLY A 393 -20.85 11.75 14.47
C GLY A 393 -19.88 11.55 13.28
N VAL A 394 -20.39 10.87 12.28
CA VAL A 394 -19.62 10.40 11.11
C VAL A 394 -18.97 11.55 10.34
N ARG A 395 -19.69 12.67 10.16
CA ARG A 395 -19.19 13.86 9.46
C ARG A 395 -18.02 14.49 10.22
N ALA A 396 -18.09 14.56 11.54
CA ALA A 396 -17.02 15.07 12.38
C ALA A 396 -15.77 14.17 12.31
N GLY A 397 -15.96 12.84 12.34
CA GLY A 397 -14.85 11.88 12.22
C GLY A 397 -14.02 12.11 10.97
N LEU A 398 -14.66 12.15 9.80
CA LEU A 398 -13.99 12.37 8.51
C LEU A 398 -13.38 13.77 8.42
N ALA A 399 -14.10 14.82 8.88
CA ALA A 399 -13.60 16.20 8.84
C ALA A 399 -12.36 16.38 9.73
N VAL A 400 -12.34 15.79 10.92
CA VAL A 400 -11.20 15.84 11.85
C VAL A 400 -9.99 15.10 11.24
N GLY A 401 -10.20 13.91 10.67
CA GLY A 401 -9.15 13.17 9.96
C GLY A 401 -8.50 13.99 8.85
N GLY A 402 -9.33 14.59 8.00
CA GLY A 402 -8.90 15.49 6.93
C GLY A 402 -8.19 16.75 7.44
N ALA A 403 -8.71 17.37 8.50
CA ALA A 403 -8.13 18.58 9.09
C ALA A 403 -6.73 18.31 9.68
N ILE A 404 -6.56 17.21 10.42
CA ILE A 404 -5.26 16.80 10.98
C ILE A 404 -4.28 16.52 9.85
N THR A 405 -4.71 15.81 8.80
CA THR A 405 -3.89 15.51 7.64
C THR A 405 -3.43 16.78 6.91
N ALA A 406 -4.35 17.71 6.63
CA ALA A 406 -4.03 18.97 6.00
C ALA A 406 -3.11 19.85 6.87
N ALA A 407 -3.39 19.93 8.17
CA ALA A 407 -2.57 20.68 9.15
C ALA A 407 -1.15 20.11 9.25
N ALA A 408 -1.01 18.77 9.30
CA ALA A 408 0.30 18.12 9.29
C ALA A 408 1.09 18.45 8.02
N ALA A 409 0.43 18.42 6.86
CA ALA A 409 1.06 18.76 5.59
C ALA A 409 1.54 20.22 5.54
N VAL A 410 0.74 21.16 6.04
CA VAL A 410 1.12 22.59 6.15
C VAL A 410 2.28 22.74 7.12
N THR A 411 2.22 22.09 8.29
CA THR A 411 3.29 22.13 9.30
C THR A 411 4.61 21.62 8.75
N VAL A 412 4.58 20.49 8.03
CA VAL A 412 5.76 19.93 7.37
C VAL A 412 6.30 20.87 6.29
N ALA A 413 5.43 21.52 5.50
CA ALA A 413 5.84 22.52 4.52
C ALA A 413 6.57 23.70 5.16
N LEU A 414 6.04 24.22 6.28
CA LEU A 414 6.63 25.33 7.02
C LEU A 414 7.98 24.94 7.67
N ALA A 415 8.04 23.72 8.23
CA ALA A 415 9.28 23.19 8.81
C ALA A 415 10.38 23.06 7.75
N LEU A 416 10.07 22.50 6.60
CA LEU A 416 11.01 22.36 5.47
C LEU A 416 11.43 23.71 4.90
N ALA A 417 10.50 24.66 4.80
CA ALA A 417 10.83 26.03 4.39
C ALA A 417 11.82 26.70 5.35
N ARG A 418 11.63 26.50 6.66
CA ARG A 418 12.56 27.03 7.69
C ARG A 418 13.95 26.40 7.62
N VAL A 419 14.02 25.08 7.48
CA VAL A 419 15.28 24.32 7.36
C VAL A 419 16.03 24.68 6.06
N GLY A 420 15.30 24.87 4.96
CA GLY A 420 15.85 25.28 3.66
C GLY A 420 16.19 26.76 3.55
N GLY A 421 16.05 27.56 4.62
CA GLY A 421 16.27 29.01 4.56
C GLY A 421 15.28 29.77 3.67
N LEU A 422 14.15 29.13 3.32
CA LEU A 422 13.11 29.70 2.46
C LEU A 422 12.07 30.44 3.31
N ARG A 423 11.64 31.61 2.86
CA ARG A 423 10.44 32.29 3.39
C ARG A 423 9.29 32.17 2.41
N LEU A 424 8.08 32.08 2.97
CA LEU A 424 6.86 32.18 2.22
C LEU A 424 6.65 33.67 1.86
N SER A 425 6.80 34.02 0.60
CA SER A 425 6.45 35.33 0.10
C SER A 425 5.08 35.25 -0.59
N VAL A 426 4.10 35.98 -0.03
CA VAL A 426 2.79 36.15 -0.64
C VAL A 426 2.84 37.48 -1.39
N GLY A 427 2.83 37.44 -2.71
CA GLY A 427 2.84 38.60 -3.57
C GLY A 427 1.60 38.66 -4.44
N TRP A 428 1.23 39.85 -4.87
CA TRP A 428 0.18 40.09 -5.88
C TRP A 428 0.85 40.42 -7.19
N ASN A 429 0.60 39.65 -8.22
CA ASN A 429 1.05 39.98 -9.57
C ASN A 429 -0.14 39.98 -10.53
N ARG A 430 -0.38 41.12 -11.21
CA ARG A 430 -1.50 41.32 -12.17
C ARG A 430 -2.87 40.91 -11.62
N GLY A 431 -3.17 41.17 -10.34
CA GLY A 431 -4.47 40.89 -9.75
C GLY A 431 -4.65 39.47 -9.23
N HIS A 432 -3.66 38.59 -9.34
CA HIS A 432 -3.71 37.23 -8.81
C HIS A 432 -2.74 37.03 -7.65
N PRO A 433 -3.17 36.50 -6.50
CA PRO A 433 -2.29 36.14 -5.41
C PRO A 433 -1.36 35.00 -5.85
N HIS A 434 -0.06 35.15 -5.64
CA HIS A 434 0.88 34.07 -5.84
C HIS A 434 1.73 33.86 -4.59
N VAL A 435 1.94 32.61 -4.24
CA VAL A 435 2.78 32.19 -3.13
C VAL A 435 4.08 31.64 -3.70
N ARG A 436 5.21 32.25 -3.34
CA ARG A 436 6.55 31.78 -3.72
C ARG A 436 7.40 31.52 -2.48
N PHE A 437 8.22 30.48 -2.54
CA PHE A 437 9.31 30.29 -1.60
C PHE A 437 10.54 30.99 -2.13
N VAL A 438 10.99 32.03 -1.40
CA VAL A 438 12.15 32.86 -1.76
C VAL A 438 13.30 32.57 -0.77
N PRO A 439 14.55 32.36 -1.24
CA PRO A 439 15.71 32.26 -0.36
C PRO A 439 15.90 33.52 0.48
N ARG A 440 16.18 33.35 1.78
CA ARG A 440 16.41 34.48 2.71
C ARG A 440 17.54 35.44 2.26
N GLU A 441 18.53 34.91 1.55
CA GLU A 441 19.65 35.71 1.03
C GLU A 441 19.25 36.71 -0.07
N GLN A 442 18.25 36.39 -0.89
CA GLN A 442 17.83 37.31 -1.97
C GLN A 442 17.03 38.51 -1.47
N GLU A 443 16.36 38.40 -0.33
CA GLU A 443 15.61 39.50 0.25
C GLU A 443 16.53 40.52 0.96
N GLN A 444 17.64 40.07 1.54
CA GLN A 444 18.66 40.94 2.13
C GLN A 444 19.36 41.78 1.08
N LEU A 445 19.55 41.24 -0.12
CA LEU A 445 20.09 41.99 -1.26
C LEU A 445 19.07 42.95 -1.87
N ALA A 446 17.78 42.64 -1.85
CA ALA A 446 16.71 43.50 -2.38
C ALA A 446 16.31 44.62 -1.40
N THR A 447 16.57 44.47 -0.09
CA THR A 447 16.35 45.52 0.92
C THR A 447 17.59 46.39 1.16
N ALA A 448 18.73 45.98 0.63
CA ALA A 448 20.00 46.76 0.72
C ALA A 448 20.29 47.56 -0.59
N ALA A 449 19.48 47.39 -1.63
CA ALA A 449 19.48 48.16 -2.86
C ALA A 449 18.31 49.16 -2.92
#